data_e0b729881f57c4dd4ad58308c6ab578b
#
_entry.id   e0b729881f57c4dd4ad58308c6ab578b
#
_cell.length_a   1.000
_cell.length_b   1.000
_cell.length_c   1.000
_cell.angle_alpha   90.00
_cell.angle_beta   90.00
_cell.angle_gamma   90.00
#
_symmetry.space_group_name_H-M   'P 1'
#
loop_
_entity.id
_entity.type
_entity.pdbx_description
1 polymer ?
#
loop_
_entity_poly.entity_id
_entity_poly.type
_entity_poly.pdbx_seq_one_letter_code
_entity_poly.pdbx_strand_id
1 'polypeptide(L)'
;MHKSIHFLYNTLDCINGLISFEKSSEAQAAIVSLSKFLRFAIKADNVVPLQKELEYVRNYLFIEKIRYQNRLLVLIDVPEELNPYAIPKLTLQPLIENAIIHGFNDSFKEMLIAVTAASDDSSVILHIKDNGCGISEKIIDKINHLDPSIDMDDKDSGFNGIGLMNIQKRLRLTYGNNYGIRIQKNFKDGTHILIRIPKKETCYENTNCR
;
A
#
# COMPACT_ATOMS: atom_id res chain seq x y z
N MET A 1 -1.70 -9.76 -11.96
CA MET A 1 -0.54 -9.94 -12.84
C MET A 1 -0.37 -8.80 -13.86
N HIS A 2 -1.41 -8.32 -14.58
CA HIS A 2 -1.27 -7.22 -15.55
C HIS A 2 -0.77 -5.89 -14.98
N LYS A 3 -1.22 -5.47 -13.79
CA LYS A 3 -0.83 -4.17 -13.20
C LYS A 3 0.66 -4.09 -12.85
N SER A 4 1.24 -5.15 -12.30
CA SER A 4 2.67 -5.19 -11.97
C SER A 4 3.58 -5.12 -13.20
N ILE A 5 3.16 -5.71 -14.32
CA ILE A 5 3.89 -5.65 -15.59
C ILE A 5 3.87 -4.21 -16.15
N HIS A 6 2.71 -3.55 -16.10
CA HIS A 6 2.56 -2.16 -16.55
C HIS A 6 3.44 -1.19 -15.74
N PHE A 7 3.52 -1.39 -14.41
CA PHE A 7 4.43 -0.61 -13.57
C PHE A 7 5.90 -0.79 -13.99
N LEU A 8 6.32 -2.02 -14.31
CA LEU A 8 7.69 -2.30 -14.75
C LEU A 8 8.02 -1.58 -16.06
N TYR A 9 7.17 -1.68 -17.08
CA TYR A 9 7.38 -0.98 -18.35
C TYR A 9 7.47 0.52 -18.16
N ASN A 10 6.52 1.12 -17.45
CA ASN A 10 6.51 2.56 -17.17
C ASN A 10 7.77 3.00 -16.40
N THR A 11 8.28 2.16 -15.49
CA THR A 11 9.50 2.46 -14.75
C THR A 11 10.73 2.43 -15.66
N LEU A 12 10.83 1.44 -16.57
CA LEU A 12 11.92 1.36 -17.55
C LEU A 12 11.90 2.54 -18.52
N ASP A 13 10.71 2.94 -18.99
CA ASP A 13 10.54 4.11 -19.84
C ASP A 13 10.97 5.40 -19.12
N CYS A 14 10.60 5.52 -17.84
CA CYS A 14 11.00 6.64 -17.00
C CYS A 14 12.53 6.70 -16.83
N ILE A 15 13.18 5.56 -16.55
CA ILE A 15 14.64 5.45 -16.43
C ILE A 15 15.31 5.85 -17.76
N ASN A 16 14.81 5.37 -18.89
CA ASN A 16 15.32 5.71 -20.20
C ASN A 16 15.21 7.21 -20.48
N GLY A 17 14.07 7.82 -20.10
CA GLY A 17 13.88 9.28 -20.18
C GLY A 17 14.90 10.04 -19.32
N LEU A 18 15.15 9.61 -18.07
CA LEU A 18 16.15 10.24 -17.21
C LEU A 18 17.57 10.19 -17.83
N ILE A 19 17.94 9.07 -18.45
CA ILE A 19 19.23 8.91 -19.14
C ILE A 19 19.30 9.88 -20.33
N SER A 20 18.24 9.99 -21.13
CA SER A 20 18.17 10.88 -22.29
C SER A 20 18.27 12.36 -21.91
N PHE A 21 17.86 12.73 -20.69
CA PHE A 21 18.01 14.07 -20.13
C PHE A 21 19.30 14.25 -19.29
N GLU A 22 20.27 13.34 -19.40
CA GLU A 22 21.53 13.38 -18.68
C GLU A 22 21.40 13.35 -17.14
N LYS A 23 20.25 12.90 -16.61
CA LYS A 23 19.97 12.76 -15.17
C LYS A 23 20.45 11.41 -14.63
N SER A 24 21.73 11.11 -14.81
CA SER A 24 22.31 9.79 -14.50
C SER A 24 22.18 9.37 -13.04
N SER A 25 22.29 10.30 -12.08
CA SER A 25 22.12 10.02 -10.66
C SER A 25 20.69 9.61 -10.29
N GLU A 26 19.69 10.29 -10.87
CA GLU A 26 18.28 9.97 -10.67
C GLU A 26 17.95 8.62 -11.33
N ALA A 27 18.46 8.35 -12.53
CA ALA A 27 18.31 7.06 -13.20
C ALA A 27 18.90 5.92 -12.38
N GLN A 28 20.11 6.08 -11.82
CA GLN A 28 20.74 5.10 -10.95
C GLN A 28 19.90 4.83 -9.68
N ALA A 29 19.41 5.88 -9.02
CA ALA A 29 18.54 5.75 -7.85
C ALA A 29 17.23 5.02 -8.17
N ALA A 30 16.64 5.27 -9.36
CA ALA A 30 15.44 4.57 -9.83
C ALA A 30 15.71 3.07 -10.05
N ILE A 31 16.85 2.70 -10.67
CA ILE A 31 17.26 1.31 -10.84
C ILE A 31 17.43 0.60 -9.49
N VAL A 32 18.09 1.24 -8.53
CA VAL A 32 18.28 0.68 -7.18
C VAL A 32 16.94 0.47 -6.48
N SER A 33 16.02 1.45 -6.56
CA SER A 33 14.69 1.35 -5.96
C SER A 33 13.85 0.26 -6.62
N LEU A 34 13.91 0.12 -7.96
CA LEU A 34 13.25 -0.95 -8.70
C LEU A 34 13.79 -2.32 -8.29
N SER A 35 15.12 -2.46 -8.16
CA SER A 35 15.74 -3.71 -7.73
C SER A 35 15.30 -4.13 -6.31
N LYS A 36 15.24 -3.17 -5.37
CA LYS A 36 14.74 -3.42 -4.01
C LYS A 36 13.26 -3.80 -4.01
N PHE A 37 12.46 -3.10 -4.80
CA PHE A 37 11.03 -3.38 -5.01
C PHE A 37 10.81 -4.81 -5.52
N LEU A 38 11.49 -5.22 -6.58
CA LEU A 38 11.35 -6.56 -7.15
C LEU A 38 11.83 -7.65 -6.18
N ARG A 39 12.97 -7.43 -5.51
CA ARG A 39 13.52 -8.39 -4.54
C ARG A 39 12.58 -8.64 -3.37
N PHE A 40 11.92 -7.61 -2.86
CA PHE A 40 10.92 -7.78 -1.82
C PHE A 40 9.72 -8.59 -2.32
N ALA A 41 9.20 -8.30 -3.52
CA ALA A 41 8.03 -8.99 -4.07
C ALA A 41 8.25 -10.51 -4.21
N ILE A 42 9.46 -10.94 -4.56
CA ILE A 42 9.80 -12.35 -4.85
C ILE A 42 10.04 -13.19 -3.57
N LYS A 43 10.43 -12.58 -2.44
CA LYS A 43 10.68 -13.32 -1.20
C LYS A 43 9.43 -14.07 -0.73
N ALA A 44 9.65 -15.27 -0.15
CA ALA A 44 8.57 -16.19 0.23
C ALA A 44 7.84 -15.85 1.55
N ASP A 45 8.31 -14.85 2.31
CA ASP A 45 7.71 -14.46 3.59
C ASP A 45 6.27 -13.98 3.41
N ASN A 46 5.33 -14.55 4.17
CA ASN A 46 3.92 -14.16 4.11
C ASN A 46 3.58 -13.00 5.05
N VAL A 47 4.35 -12.86 6.13
CA VAL A 47 4.19 -11.82 7.16
C VAL A 47 5.56 -11.21 7.40
N VAL A 48 5.61 -9.90 7.49
CA VAL A 48 6.87 -9.13 7.63
C VAL A 48 6.70 -8.04 8.69
N PRO A 49 7.78 -7.49 9.27
CA PRO A 49 7.69 -6.29 10.09
C PRO A 49 7.11 -5.12 9.27
N LEU A 50 6.36 -4.25 9.93
CA LEU A 50 5.81 -3.03 9.34
C LEU A 50 6.90 -2.19 8.65
N GLN A 51 8.10 -2.12 9.24
CA GLN A 51 9.25 -1.45 8.64
C GLN A 51 9.51 -1.92 7.21
N LYS A 52 9.43 -3.23 6.95
CA LYS A 52 9.70 -3.79 5.61
C LYS A 52 8.61 -3.42 4.60
N GLU A 53 7.35 -3.39 5.01
CA GLU A 53 6.26 -2.88 4.17
C GLU A 53 6.45 -1.39 3.86
N LEU A 54 6.84 -0.58 4.86
CA LEU A 54 7.10 0.84 4.67
C LEU A 54 8.31 1.09 3.74
N GLU A 55 9.40 0.32 3.90
CA GLU A 55 10.55 0.38 2.99
C GLU A 55 10.14 0.04 1.54
N TYR A 56 9.31 -0.97 1.37
CA TYR A 56 8.80 -1.37 0.07
C TYR A 56 7.94 -0.29 -0.58
N VAL A 57 7.02 0.28 0.19
CA VAL A 57 6.18 1.41 -0.23
C VAL A 57 7.03 2.63 -0.59
N ARG A 58 8.06 2.96 0.19
CA ARG A 58 8.97 4.08 -0.12
C ARG A 58 9.68 3.88 -1.46
N ASN A 59 10.14 2.66 -1.76
CA ASN A 59 10.78 2.37 -3.05
C ASN A 59 9.79 2.51 -4.23
N TYR A 60 8.55 2.05 -4.06
CA TYR A 60 7.48 2.22 -5.04
C TYR A 60 7.16 3.70 -5.28
N LEU A 61 6.92 4.45 -4.20
CA LEU A 61 6.59 5.87 -4.25
C LEU A 61 7.73 6.73 -4.79
N PHE A 62 8.98 6.35 -4.55
CA PHE A 62 10.13 7.04 -5.14
C PHE A 62 10.07 6.99 -6.67
N ILE A 63 9.77 5.83 -7.25
CA ILE A 63 9.62 5.66 -8.69
C ILE A 63 8.42 6.46 -9.22
N GLU A 64 7.26 6.37 -8.53
CA GLU A 64 6.07 7.13 -8.93
C GLU A 64 6.27 8.65 -8.84
N LYS A 65 7.03 9.14 -7.85
CA LYS A 65 7.40 10.57 -7.76
C LYS A 65 8.20 11.05 -8.97
N ILE A 66 9.11 10.24 -9.49
CA ILE A 66 9.85 10.59 -10.71
C ILE A 66 8.86 10.69 -11.89
N ARG A 67 7.93 9.76 -12.00
CA ARG A 67 6.93 9.71 -13.08
C ARG A 67 5.93 10.86 -13.02
N TYR A 68 5.39 11.14 -11.83
CA TYR A 68 4.41 12.22 -11.64
C TYR A 68 5.04 13.58 -11.29
N GLN A 69 6.36 13.61 -11.15
CA GLN A 69 7.13 14.81 -10.81
C GLN A 69 6.59 15.50 -9.54
N ASN A 70 6.47 16.81 -9.54
CA ASN A 70 6.00 17.60 -8.41
C ASN A 70 4.49 17.46 -8.11
N ARG A 71 3.76 16.67 -8.89
CA ARG A 71 2.32 16.45 -8.69
C ARG A 71 1.99 15.41 -7.60
N LEU A 72 2.94 14.54 -7.23
CA LEU A 72 2.74 13.53 -6.20
C LEU A 72 3.44 13.91 -4.89
N LEU A 73 2.65 14.34 -3.92
CA LEU A 73 3.09 14.66 -2.57
C LEU A 73 2.77 13.50 -1.63
N VAL A 74 3.78 13.05 -0.90
CA VAL A 74 3.66 11.88 -0.02
C VAL A 74 4.19 12.22 1.36
N LEU A 75 3.39 11.93 2.38
CA LEU A 75 3.77 11.93 3.79
C LEU A 75 3.74 10.48 4.31
N ILE A 76 4.85 10.01 4.89
CA ILE A 76 4.90 8.77 5.66
C ILE A 76 5.43 9.11 7.04
N ASP A 77 4.52 9.20 8.00
CA ASP A 77 4.79 9.53 9.39
C ASP A 77 4.26 8.39 10.28
N VAL A 78 5.12 7.42 10.52
CA VAL A 78 4.85 6.22 11.33
C VAL A 78 5.90 6.16 12.42
N PRO A 79 5.48 6.18 13.72
CA PRO A 79 6.39 6.08 14.86
C PRO A 79 7.30 4.85 14.78
N GLU A 80 8.58 5.01 15.09
CA GLU A 80 9.59 3.95 14.96
C GLU A 80 9.28 2.74 15.85
N GLU A 81 8.69 2.96 17.01
CA GLU A 81 8.28 1.89 17.94
C GLU A 81 7.23 0.94 17.33
N LEU A 82 6.55 1.34 16.25
CA LEU A 82 5.58 0.48 15.56
C LEU A 82 6.22 -0.39 14.46
N ASN A 83 7.46 -0.14 14.11
CA ASN A 83 8.20 -0.82 13.06
C ASN A 83 8.31 -2.35 13.22
N PRO A 84 8.48 -2.93 14.45
CA PRO A 84 8.62 -4.37 14.63
C PRO A 84 7.33 -5.18 14.45
N TYR A 85 6.15 -4.52 14.51
CA TYR A 85 4.89 -5.25 14.48
C TYR A 85 4.62 -5.91 13.13
N ALA A 86 4.08 -7.11 13.20
CA ALA A 86 3.83 -7.99 12.07
C ALA A 86 2.68 -7.51 11.19
N ILE A 87 2.87 -7.50 9.89
CA ILE A 87 1.83 -7.21 8.89
C ILE A 87 1.93 -8.20 7.72
N PRO A 88 0.82 -8.70 7.18
CA PRO A 88 0.88 -9.50 5.96
C PRO A 88 1.54 -8.73 4.84
N LYS A 89 2.50 -9.34 4.17
CA LYS A 89 3.26 -8.75 3.07
C LYS A 89 2.34 -8.24 1.96
N LEU A 90 2.71 -7.14 1.31
CA LEU A 90 1.93 -6.49 0.25
C LEU A 90 0.52 -6.05 0.72
N THR A 91 0.43 -5.51 1.95
CA THR A 91 -0.81 -4.93 2.48
C THR A 91 -0.91 -3.46 2.13
N LEU A 92 0.14 -2.67 2.33
CA LEU A 92 0.12 -1.22 2.12
C LEU A 92 0.19 -0.84 0.64
N GLN A 93 1.05 -1.51 -0.13
CA GLN A 93 1.32 -1.14 -1.53
C GLN A 93 0.06 -1.15 -2.40
N PRO A 94 -0.82 -2.18 -2.40
CA PRO A 94 -2.00 -2.15 -3.26
C PRO A 94 -3.00 -1.04 -2.89
N LEU A 95 -3.02 -0.59 -1.64
CA LEU A 95 -3.87 0.52 -1.20
C LEU A 95 -3.36 1.85 -1.75
N ILE A 96 -2.05 2.05 -1.68
CA ILE A 96 -1.37 3.24 -2.23
C ILE A 96 -1.42 3.24 -3.76
N GLU A 97 -1.24 2.08 -4.39
CA GLU A 97 -1.39 1.92 -5.83
C GLU A 97 -2.80 2.27 -6.30
N ASN A 98 -3.83 1.84 -5.55
CA ASN A 98 -5.21 2.20 -5.84
C ASN A 98 -5.44 3.72 -5.72
N ALA A 99 -4.87 4.38 -4.72
CA ALA A 99 -4.94 5.83 -4.59
C ALA A 99 -4.34 6.52 -5.82
N ILE A 100 -3.15 6.10 -6.28
CA ILE A 100 -2.47 6.70 -7.43
C ILE A 100 -3.23 6.44 -8.74
N ILE A 101 -3.67 5.20 -8.99
CA ILE A 101 -4.23 4.81 -10.28
C ILE A 101 -5.70 5.19 -10.41
N HIS A 102 -6.47 5.10 -9.32
CA HIS A 102 -7.93 5.25 -9.34
C HIS A 102 -8.42 6.48 -8.57
N GLY A 103 -7.62 6.99 -7.64
CA GLY A 103 -7.97 8.15 -6.85
C GLY A 103 -7.82 9.45 -7.63
N PHE A 104 -6.95 9.49 -8.63
CA PHE A 104 -6.62 10.71 -9.33
C PHE A 104 -6.93 10.62 -10.82
N ASN A 105 -7.39 11.71 -11.38
CA ASN A 105 -7.58 11.93 -12.80
C ASN A 105 -6.84 13.20 -13.24
N ASP A 106 -6.88 13.53 -14.51
CA ASP A 106 -6.13 14.68 -15.07
C ASP A 106 -6.54 16.05 -14.50
N SER A 107 -7.71 16.15 -13.84
CA SER A 107 -8.17 17.39 -13.21
C SER A 107 -7.49 17.69 -11.87
N PHE A 108 -6.83 16.72 -11.23
CA PHE A 108 -6.10 16.95 -10.00
C PHE A 108 -4.77 17.66 -10.27
N LYS A 109 -4.58 18.82 -9.67
CA LYS A 109 -3.30 19.55 -9.73
C LYS A 109 -2.22 18.87 -8.91
N GLU A 110 -2.60 18.41 -7.70
CA GLU A 110 -1.72 17.75 -6.75
C GLU A 110 -2.36 16.48 -6.21
N MET A 111 -1.60 15.41 -6.17
CA MET A 111 -1.96 14.12 -5.60
C MET A 111 -1.33 14.02 -4.22
N LEU A 112 -2.16 14.02 -3.17
CA LEU A 112 -1.70 13.93 -1.79
C LEU A 112 -1.97 12.51 -1.27
N ILE A 113 -0.94 11.86 -0.73
CA ILE A 113 -1.06 10.57 -0.06
C ILE A 113 -0.36 10.66 1.29
N ALA A 114 -1.08 10.33 2.36
CA ALA A 114 -0.54 10.28 3.69
C ALA A 114 -0.68 8.89 4.29
N VAL A 115 0.40 8.35 4.85
CA VAL A 115 0.44 7.13 5.65
C VAL A 115 0.89 7.53 7.04
N THR A 116 0.01 7.40 8.02
CA THR A 116 0.30 7.65 9.42
C THR A 116 -0.07 6.46 10.27
N ALA A 117 0.43 6.36 11.49
CA ALA A 117 0.06 5.30 12.40
C ALA A 117 -0.12 5.80 13.83
N ALA A 118 -1.00 5.12 14.54
CA ALA A 118 -1.18 5.23 15.98
C ALA A 118 -1.34 3.84 16.58
N SER A 119 -1.28 3.71 17.89
CA SER A 119 -1.55 2.45 18.57
C SER A 119 -2.38 2.65 19.82
N ASP A 120 -3.22 1.66 20.12
CA ASP A 120 -3.86 1.47 21.42
C ASP A 120 -3.13 0.35 22.21
N ASP A 121 -3.70 -0.11 23.33
CA ASP A 121 -3.07 -1.14 24.18
C ASP A 121 -2.83 -2.47 23.45
N SER A 122 -3.65 -2.80 22.47
CA SER A 122 -3.70 -4.12 21.82
C SER A 122 -3.44 -4.11 20.32
N SER A 123 -3.50 -2.95 19.70
CA SER A 123 -3.52 -2.83 18.24
C SER A 123 -2.65 -1.71 17.73
N VAL A 124 -2.15 -1.87 16.50
CA VAL A 124 -1.63 -0.79 15.66
C VAL A 124 -2.69 -0.42 14.63
N ILE A 125 -2.92 0.86 14.46
CA ILE A 125 -3.88 1.43 13.52
C ILE A 125 -3.10 2.28 12.51
N LEU A 126 -3.04 1.81 11.27
CA LEU A 126 -2.46 2.56 10.17
C LEU A 126 -3.57 3.34 9.46
N HIS A 127 -3.31 4.58 9.11
CA HIS A 127 -4.19 5.44 8.35
C HIS A 127 -3.57 5.69 6.97
N ILE A 128 -4.31 5.38 5.91
CA ILE A 128 -3.96 5.75 4.55
C ILE A 128 -5.00 6.73 4.06
N LYS A 129 -4.56 7.93 3.73
CA LYS A 129 -5.42 9.02 3.23
C LYS A 129 -4.93 9.48 1.89
N ASP A 130 -5.85 9.75 0.99
CA ASP A 130 -5.61 10.45 -0.27
C ASP A 130 -6.65 11.56 -0.49
N ASN A 131 -6.35 12.51 -1.36
CA ASN A 131 -7.27 13.56 -1.77
C ASN A 131 -7.91 13.27 -3.14
N GLY A 132 -8.05 11.99 -3.49
CA GLY A 132 -8.60 11.55 -4.78
C GLY A 132 -10.13 11.63 -4.87
N CYS A 133 -10.69 10.94 -5.87
CA CYS A 133 -12.14 10.94 -6.12
C CYS A 133 -12.97 10.12 -5.12
N GLY A 134 -12.31 9.44 -4.16
CA GLY A 134 -12.98 8.64 -3.15
C GLY A 134 -13.41 7.24 -3.64
N ILE A 135 -14.14 6.54 -2.79
CA ILE A 135 -14.68 5.20 -3.05
C ILE A 135 -16.20 5.25 -2.91
N SER A 136 -16.92 4.57 -3.81
CA SER A 136 -18.38 4.53 -3.77
C SER A 136 -18.90 3.89 -2.48
N GLU A 137 -20.02 4.38 -1.94
CA GLU A 137 -20.63 3.87 -0.71
C GLU A 137 -20.92 2.37 -0.79
N LYS A 138 -21.36 1.88 -1.95
CA LYS A 138 -21.62 0.45 -2.18
C LYS A 138 -20.37 -0.42 -1.89
N ILE A 139 -19.18 0.04 -2.32
CA ILE A 139 -17.91 -0.66 -2.07
C ILE A 139 -17.50 -0.53 -0.60
N ILE A 140 -17.68 0.66 -0.02
CA ILE A 140 -17.39 0.92 1.40
C ILE A 140 -18.21 -0.03 2.28
N ASP A 141 -19.52 -0.13 2.05
CA ASP A 141 -20.40 -1.01 2.82
C ASP A 141 -20.03 -2.48 2.65
N LYS A 142 -19.73 -2.89 1.43
CA LYS A 142 -19.31 -4.27 1.14
C LYS A 142 -18.04 -4.65 1.91
N ILE A 143 -17.05 -3.76 1.96
CA ILE A 143 -15.78 -4.03 2.65
C ILE A 143 -15.92 -3.98 4.15
N ASN A 144 -16.61 -2.96 4.68
CA ASN A 144 -16.77 -2.78 6.11
C ASN A 144 -17.61 -3.89 6.78
N HIS A 145 -18.57 -4.47 6.03
CA HIS A 145 -19.46 -5.55 6.51
C HIS A 145 -19.14 -6.91 5.89
N LEU A 146 -17.96 -7.06 5.27
CA LEU A 146 -17.57 -8.33 4.64
C LEU A 146 -17.62 -9.46 5.68
N ASP A 147 -18.43 -10.48 5.42
CA ASP A 147 -18.40 -11.74 6.15
C ASP A 147 -17.36 -12.66 5.50
N PRO A 148 -16.31 -13.09 6.25
CA PRO A 148 -15.26 -13.94 5.69
C PRO A 148 -15.74 -15.31 5.22
N SER A 149 -16.90 -15.79 5.76
CA SER A 149 -17.47 -17.09 5.46
C SER A 149 -18.24 -17.12 4.12
N ILE A 150 -18.54 -15.96 3.54
CA ILE A 150 -19.28 -15.87 2.27
C ILE A 150 -18.26 -15.82 1.13
N ASP A 151 -18.17 -16.90 0.38
CA ASP A 151 -17.55 -16.91 -0.96
C ASP A 151 -18.43 -16.05 -1.88
N MET A 152 -18.02 -14.82 -2.09
CA MET A 152 -18.71 -13.91 -2.97
C MET A 152 -18.23 -14.19 -4.40
N ASP A 153 -19.16 -14.56 -5.27
CA ASP A 153 -18.95 -14.58 -6.72
C ASP A 153 -18.43 -13.20 -7.15
N ASP A 154 -17.21 -13.17 -7.69
CA ASP A 154 -16.48 -11.96 -8.08
C ASP A 154 -17.14 -11.14 -9.22
N LYS A 155 -18.29 -11.57 -9.72
CA LYS A 155 -18.94 -10.98 -10.91
C LYS A 155 -19.51 -9.57 -10.71
N ASP A 156 -19.79 -9.17 -9.47
CA ASP A 156 -20.45 -7.88 -9.16
C ASP A 156 -19.54 -6.79 -8.61
N SER A 157 -18.29 -7.09 -8.31
CA SER A 157 -17.36 -6.10 -7.81
C SER A 157 -16.55 -5.53 -8.97
N GLY A 158 -16.88 -4.30 -9.37
CA GLY A 158 -16.03 -3.56 -10.30
C GLY A 158 -14.56 -3.60 -9.87
N PHE A 159 -13.66 -3.46 -10.81
CA PHE A 159 -12.19 -3.65 -10.69
C PHE A 159 -11.56 -3.09 -9.39
N ASN A 160 -12.14 -2.05 -8.80
CA ASN A 160 -11.63 -1.37 -7.59
C ASN A 160 -11.96 -2.07 -6.26
N GLY A 161 -12.94 -2.97 -6.22
CA GLY A 161 -13.33 -3.66 -4.99
C GLY A 161 -12.53 -4.93 -4.70
N ILE A 162 -12.02 -5.62 -5.73
CA ILE A 162 -11.36 -6.93 -5.59
C ILE A 162 -10.07 -6.82 -4.76
N GLY A 163 -9.25 -5.81 -5.02
CA GLY A 163 -7.99 -5.61 -4.29
C GLY A 163 -8.19 -5.36 -2.80
N LEU A 164 -9.15 -4.50 -2.46
CA LEU A 164 -9.49 -4.17 -1.08
C LEU A 164 -10.09 -5.38 -0.34
N MET A 165 -10.96 -6.14 -1.01
CA MET A 165 -11.53 -7.37 -0.46
C MET A 165 -10.47 -8.43 -0.16
N ASN A 166 -9.50 -8.61 -1.06
CA ASN A 166 -8.41 -9.56 -0.86
C ASN A 166 -7.53 -9.18 0.33
N ILE A 167 -7.26 -7.90 0.53
CA ILE A 167 -6.53 -7.41 1.71
C ILE A 167 -7.37 -7.67 2.97
N GLN A 168 -8.66 -7.35 2.96
CA GLN A 168 -9.55 -7.59 4.09
C GLN A 168 -9.59 -9.06 4.48
N LYS A 169 -9.85 -9.96 3.51
CA LYS A 169 -9.86 -11.42 3.72
C LYS A 169 -8.52 -11.89 4.30
N ARG A 170 -7.40 -11.46 3.73
CA ARG A 170 -6.05 -11.86 4.18
C ARG A 170 -5.76 -11.41 5.60
N LEU A 171 -6.06 -10.16 5.96
CA LEU A 171 -5.88 -9.65 7.33
C LEU A 171 -6.73 -10.44 8.33
N ARG A 172 -8.00 -10.72 8.01
CA ARG A 172 -8.89 -11.49 8.89
C ARG A 172 -8.47 -12.96 9.03
N LEU A 173 -8.01 -13.58 7.95
CA LEU A 173 -7.46 -14.94 7.99
C LEU A 173 -6.19 -15.02 8.85
N THR A 174 -5.37 -13.96 8.83
CA THR A 174 -4.11 -13.94 9.59
C THR A 174 -4.31 -13.62 11.06
N TYR A 175 -5.23 -12.72 11.41
CA TYR A 175 -5.35 -12.13 12.75
C TYR A 175 -6.73 -12.30 13.39
N GLY A 176 -7.72 -12.80 12.67
CA GLY A 176 -9.10 -12.92 13.14
C GLY A 176 -9.98 -11.72 12.80
N ASN A 177 -11.27 -11.85 13.06
CA ASN A 177 -12.30 -10.90 12.58
C ASN A 177 -12.25 -9.50 13.22
N ASN A 178 -11.53 -9.32 14.32
CA ASN A 178 -11.37 -8.05 15.00
C ASN A 178 -10.36 -7.13 14.27
N TYR A 179 -9.63 -7.65 13.30
CA TYR A 179 -8.59 -6.97 12.52
C TYR A 179 -8.98 -6.89 11.05
N GLY A 180 -8.33 -6.01 10.33
CA GLY A 180 -8.62 -5.82 8.91
C GLY A 180 -8.61 -4.35 8.52
N ILE A 181 -9.24 -4.05 7.37
CA ILE A 181 -9.41 -2.69 6.89
C ILE A 181 -10.81 -2.18 7.19
N ARG A 182 -10.89 -0.87 7.41
CA ARG A 182 -12.14 -0.11 7.51
C ARG A 182 -12.02 1.15 6.67
N ILE A 183 -12.99 1.40 5.81
CA ILE A 183 -13.05 2.60 5.00
C ILE A 183 -13.99 3.58 5.68
N GLN A 184 -13.52 4.81 5.90
CA GLN A 184 -14.31 5.84 6.56
C GLN A 184 -15.33 6.41 5.57
N LYS A 185 -16.62 6.35 5.95
CA LYS A 185 -17.70 7.02 5.20
C LYS A 185 -17.59 8.54 5.34
N ASN A 186 -18.09 9.25 4.34
CA ASN A 186 -18.20 10.73 4.36
C ASN A 186 -16.86 11.47 4.51
N PHE A 187 -15.77 10.85 4.07
CA PHE A 187 -14.53 11.57 3.92
C PHE A 187 -14.64 12.40 2.63
N LYS A 188 -14.86 13.71 2.80
CA LYS A 188 -15.26 14.60 1.71
C LYS A 188 -14.18 14.84 0.65
N ASP A 189 -12.91 14.68 1.04
CA ASP A 189 -11.75 15.07 0.23
C ASP A 189 -10.89 13.86 -0.13
N GLY A 190 -11.49 12.78 -0.69
CA GLY A 190 -10.76 11.61 -1.14
C GLY A 190 -11.12 10.32 -0.40
N THR A 191 -10.12 9.49 -0.10
CA THR A 191 -10.29 8.22 0.61
C THR A 191 -9.56 8.22 1.94
N HIS A 192 -10.18 7.60 2.96
CA HIS A 192 -9.50 7.31 4.22
C HIS A 192 -9.72 5.84 4.60
N ILE A 193 -8.64 5.08 4.55
CA ILE A 193 -8.60 3.66 4.92
C ILE A 193 -7.85 3.51 6.24
N LEU A 194 -8.45 2.80 7.18
CA LEU A 194 -7.82 2.37 8.43
C LEU A 194 -7.47 0.90 8.30
N ILE A 195 -6.25 0.52 8.74
CA ILE A 195 -5.82 -0.86 8.85
C ILE A 195 -5.55 -1.13 10.33
N ARG A 196 -6.27 -2.08 10.90
CA ARG A 196 -6.06 -2.52 12.28
C ARG A 196 -5.36 -3.87 12.29
N ILE A 197 -4.21 -3.95 12.96
CA ILE A 197 -3.43 -5.17 13.18
C ILE A 197 -3.11 -5.34 14.67
N PRO A 198 -2.87 -6.56 15.18
CA PRO A 198 -2.47 -6.76 16.57
C PRO A 198 -1.04 -6.23 16.82
N LYS A 199 -0.75 -5.85 18.06
CA LYS A 199 0.61 -5.62 18.54
C LYS A 199 1.37 -6.94 18.71
N LYS A 200 1.61 -7.65 17.61
CA LYS A 200 2.36 -8.88 17.55
C LYS A 200 3.63 -8.64 16.73
N GLU A 201 4.77 -8.81 17.36
CA GLU A 201 6.05 -8.68 16.67
C GLU A 201 6.33 -9.89 15.78
N THR A 202 7.11 -9.68 14.72
CA THR A 202 7.65 -10.79 13.93
C THR A 202 8.82 -11.39 14.69
N CYS A 203 8.71 -12.65 15.08
CA CYS A 203 9.87 -13.42 15.48
C CYS A 203 10.72 -13.67 14.22
N TYR A 204 11.70 -12.82 13.93
CA TYR A 204 12.81 -13.26 13.10
C TYR A 204 13.60 -14.24 13.95
N GLU A 205 13.69 -15.50 13.56
CA GLU A 205 14.75 -16.38 13.99
C GLU A 205 16.09 -15.76 13.56
N ASN A 206 16.61 -14.89 14.43
CA ASN A 206 18.04 -14.61 14.40
C ASN A 206 18.71 -15.93 14.73
N THR A 207 19.26 -16.57 13.73
CA THR A 207 20.24 -17.67 13.81
C THR A 207 21.50 -17.17 14.55
N ASN A 208 21.37 -16.89 15.84
CA ASN A 208 22.47 -16.63 16.78
C ASN A 208 21.94 -16.73 18.23
N CYS A 209 21.37 -17.90 18.58
CA CYS A 209 21.35 -18.39 19.95
C CYS A 209 22.22 -19.65 19.96
N ARG A 210 23.51 -19.47 20.23
CA ARG A 210 24.36 -20.48 20.86
C ARG A 210 24.51 -20.13 22.31
#